data_9c3f6d5ef121158431f7d31efa028a86
#
_entry.id   9c3f6d5ef121158431f7d31efa028a86
#
_cell.length_a   1.000
_cell.length_b   1.000
_cell.length_c   1.000
_cell.angle_alpha   90.00
_cell.angle_beta   90.00
_cell.angle_gamma   90.00
#
_symmetry.space_group_name_H-M   'P 1'
#
loop_
_entity.id
_entity.type
_entity.pdbx_description
1 polymer ?
#
loop_
_entity_poly.entity_id
_entity_poly.type
_entity_poly.pdbx_seq_one_letter_code
_entity_poly.pdbx_strand_id
1 'polypeptide(L)'
;MSRYDLLPPNATQLERDLSRATSGLQRIGPPVPTIRTAKRTNIPDSVVPWLIYEYGLGEILPYLGDDQRRALAEGVLWQRIRGTPNSVRIALGWIGVTGLIEESEGGTARWAEYQLGLAAAT
;
A
#
# COMPACT_ATOMS: atom_id res chain seq x y z
N MET A 1 -7.59 -32.27 14.29
CA MET A 1 -6.61 -32.27 13.19
C MET A 1 -6.13 -30.84 12.99
N SER A 2 -4.82 -30.61 12.96
CA SER A 2 -4.28 -29.27 12.66
C SER A 2 -4.61 -28.93 11.20
N ARG A 3 -5.08 -27.72 10.95
CA ARG A 3 -5.48 -27.22 9.61
C ARG A 3 -4.34 -27.24 8.58
N TYR A 4 -3.12 -27.50 9.02
CA TYR A 4 -1.89 -27.47 8.24
C TYR A 4 -1.18 -28.84 8.17
N ASP A 5 -1.85 -29.89 8.63
CA ASP A 5 -1.31 -31.25 8.58
C ASP A 5 -1.70 -31.90 7.23
N LEU A 6 -0.70 -32.05 6.36
CA LEU A 6 -0.85 -32.65 5.03
C LEU A 6 -0.62 -34.17 5.05
N LEU A 7 -0.37 -34.75 6.23
CA LEU A 7 -0.14 -36.16 6.37
C LEU A 7 -1.44 -36.95 6.19
N PRO A 8 -1.34 -38.17 5.63
CA PRO A 8 -2.50 -39.02 5.47
C PRO A 8 -3.09 -39.45 6.84
N PRO A 9 -4.37 -39.86 6.90
CA PRO A 9 -5.04 -40.19 8.16
C PRO A 9 -4.36 -41.31 8.96
N ASN A 10 -3.66 -42.23 8.27
CA ASN A 10 -2.94 -43.35 8.84
C ASN A 10 -1.49 -43.08 9.23
N ALA A 11 -1.04 -41.82 9.18
CA ALA A 11 0.31 -41.44 9.58
C ALA A 11 0.57 -41.79 11.04
N THR A 12 1.79 -42.22 11.33
CA THR A 12 2.25 -42.58 12.67
C THR A 12 2.42 -41.32 13.54
N GLN A 13 2.47 -41.49 14.85
CA GLN A 13 2.72 -40.37 15.76
C GLN A 13 4.06 -39.70 15.50
N LEU A 14 5.10 -40.48 15.19
CA LEU A 14 6.44 -39.98 14.87
C LEU A 14 6.40 -39.06 13.62
N GLU A 15 5.71 -39.48 12.56
CA GLU A 15 5.57 -38.68 11.34
C GLU A 15 4.85 -37.37 11.63
N ARG A 16 3.80 -37.40 12.44
CA ARG A 16 3.07 -36.20 12.87
C ARG A 16 3.94 -35.24 13.67
N ASP A 17 4.73 -35.74 14.60
CA ASP A 17 5.60 -34.91 15.43
C ASP A 17 6.75 -34.32 14.61
N LEU A 18 7.32 -35.12 13.68
CA LEU A 18 8.32 -34.65 12.75
C LEU A 18 7.76 -33.55 11.80
N SER A 19 6.58 -33.78 11.27
CA SER A 19 5.88 -32.79 10.42
C SER A 19 5.64 -31.49 11.17
N ARG A 20 5.23 -31.53 12.43
CA ARG A 20 5.07 -30.34 13.27
C ARG A 20 6.39 -29.64 13.55
N ALA A 21 7.44 -30.40 13.88
CA ALA A 21 8.74 -29.84 14.19
C ALA A 21 9.38 -29.13 12.99
N THR A 22 9.17 -29.69 11.77
CA THR A 22 9.73 -29.13 10.54
C THR A 22 8.80 -28.11 9.87
N SER A 23 7.56 -28.01 10.30
CA SER A 23 6.58 -27.10 9.71
C SER A 23 6.84 -25.64 10.09
N GLY A 24 7.32 -24.86 9.14
CA GLY A 24 7.37 -23.38 9.23
C GLY A 24 6.00 -22.71 9.14
N LEU A 25 4.95 -23.45 8.79
CA LEU A 25 3.61 -22.92 8.54
C LEU A 25 2.95 -22.31 9.78
N GLN A 26 3.35 -22.72 10.98
CA GLN A 26 2.88 -22.10 12.23
C GLN A 26 3.27 -20.63 12.34
N ARG A 27 4.41 -20.24 11.75
CA ARG A 27 4.86 -18.83 11.70
C ARG A 27 4.21 -18.03 10.59
N ILE A 28 3.91 -18.67 9.47
CA ILE A 28 3.39 -18.03 8.26
C ILE A 28 1.86 -18.12 8.20
N GLY A 29 1.25 -19.15 8.75
CA GLY A 29 -0.18 -19.42 8.69
C GLY A 29 -1.07 -18.28 9.18
N PRO A 30 -0.79 -17.63 10.33
CA PRO A 30 -1.59 -16.51 10.82
C PRO A 30 -1.57 -15.27 9.89
N PRO A 31 -0.42 -14.88 9.28
CA PRO A 31 -0.40 -13.76 8.33
C PRO A 31 -1.12 -14.01 7.01
N VAL A 32 -1.25 -15.25 6.54
CA VAL A 32 -1.84 -15.55 5.23
C VAL A 32 -3.29 -15.06 5.08
N PRO A 33 -4.22 -15.32 6.03
CA PRO A 33 -5.55 -14.72 5.99
C PRO A 33 -5.52 -13.19 6.00
N THR A 34 -4.58 -12.61 6.74
CA THR A 34 -4.41 -11.17 6.85
C THR A 34 -4.01 -10.55 5.52
N ILE A 35 -3.10 -11.16 4.78
CA ILE A 35 -2.71 -10.70 3.44
C ILE A 35 -3.93 -10.75 2.48
N ARG A 36 -4.76 -11.77 2.58
CA ARG A 36 -5.97 -11.89 1.76
C ARG A 36 -7.02 -10.82 2.07
N THR A 37 -7.13 -10.43 3.34
CA THR A 37 -8.09 -9.42 3.80
C THR A 37 -7.52 -8.02 3.82
N ALA A 38 -6.20 -7.87 3.72
CA ALA A 38 -5.49 -6.59 3.78
C ALA A 38 -6.00 -5.55 2.78
N LYS A 39 -6.54 -5.99 1.64
CA LYS A 39 -7.14 -5.09 0.64
C LYS A 39 -8.56 -4.64 1.00
N ARG A 40 -9.18 -5.17 2.05
CA ARG A 40 -10.59 -4.92 2.37
C ARG A 40 -10.80 -4.14 3.65
N THR A 41 -10.19 -4.54 4.75
CA THR A 41 -10.44 -3.91 6.06
C THR A 41 -9.30 -4.22 7.02
N ASN A 42 -8.97 -3.24 7.86
CA ASN A 42 -8.05 -3.39 9.00
C ASN A 42 -6.66 -3.97 8.64
N ILE A 43 -5.94 -3.24 7.80
CA ILE A 43 -4.58 -3.60 7.37
C ILE A 43 -3.63 -3.48 8.58
N PRO A 44 -2.89 -4.53 8.95
CA PRO A 44 -1.84 -4.44 9.97
C PRO A 44 -0.73 -3.47 9.53
N ASP A 45 -0.18 -2.69 10.46
CA ASP A 45 0.85 -1.70 10.17
C ASP A 45 2.09 -2.31 9.49
N SER A 46 2.46 -3.53 9.88
CA SER A 46 3.57 -4.27 9.29
C SER A 46 3.41 -4.59 7.80
N VAL A 47 2.18 -4.59 7.29
CA VAL A 47 1.86 -4.92 5.88
C VAL A 47 1.68 -3.66 5.03
N VAL A 48 1.41 -2.52 5.65
CA VAL A 48 1.17 -1.24 4.97
C VAL A 48 2.28 -0.86 3.98
N PRO A 49 3.59 -0.87 4.33
CA PRO A 49 4.64 -0.51 3.41
C PRO A 49 4.69 -1.43 2.18
N TRP A 50 4.46 -2.72 2.37
CA TRP A 50 4.45 -3.69 1.27
C TRP A 50 3.31 -3.44 0.28
N LEU A 51 2.12 -3.08 0.77
CA LEU A 51 0.99 -2.72 -0.08
C LEU A 51 1.23 -1.42 -0.84
N ILE A 52 1.94 -0.46 -0.25
CA ILE A 52 2.34 0.77 -0.94
C ILE A 52 3.23 0.45 -2.15
N TYR A 53 4.19 -0.47 -2.00
CA TYR A 53 4.98 -0.95 -3.12
C TYR A 53 4.14 -1.69 -4.16
N GLU A 54 3.23 -2.58 -3.72
CA GLU A 54 2.32 -3.31 -4.62
C GLU A 54 1.45 -2.36 -5.46
N TYR A 55 1.02 -1.24 -4.87
CA TYR A 55 0.23 -0.22 -5.56
C TYR A 55 1.07 0.75 -6.41
N GLY A 56 2.38 0.52 -6.54
CA GLY A 56 3.26 1.37 -7.32
C GLY A 56 3.48 2.76 -6.72
N LEU A 57 3.28 2.91 -5.42
CA LEU A 57 3.50 4.14 -4.66
C LEU A 57 4.84 4.12 -3.88
N GLY A 58 5.71 3.14 -4.16
CA GLY A 58 6.96 2.95 -3.42
C GLY A 58 7.91 4.15 -3.48
N GLU A 59 7.93 4.87 -4.60
CA GLU A 59 8.78 6.04 -4.76
C GLU A 59 8.41 7.20 -3.82
N ILE A 60 7.11 7.30 -3.47
CA ILE A 60 6.63 8.36 -2.57
C ILE A 60 6.58 7.93 -1.12
N LEU A 61 6.80 6.64 -0.82
CA LEU A 61 6.77 6.08 0.54
C LEU A 61 7.62 6.88 1.56
N PRO A 62 8.85 7.33 1.23
CA PRO A 62 9.68 8.09 2.17
C PRO A 62 9.07 9.44 2.58
N TYR A 63 8.13 9.97 1.80
CA TYR A 63 7.52 11.28 2.02
C TYR A 63 6.14 11.19 2.67
N LEU A 64 5.53 9.99 2.76
CA LEU A 64 4.17 9.83 3.26
C LEU A 64 4.03 9.97 4.78
N GLY A 65 5.12 9.85 5.54
CA GLY A 65 5.06 9.93 7.00
C GLY A 65 3.99 8.99 7.58
N ASP A 66 3.09 9.54 8.38
CA ASP A 66 1.99 8.80 9.02
C ASP A 66 0.77 8.59 8.09
N ASP A 67 0.71 9.27 6.94
CA ASP A 67 -0.42 9.23 6.01
C ASP A 67 -0.39 8.03 5.04
N GLN A 68 0.45 7.04 5.30
CA GLN A 68 0.57 5.83 4.48
C GLN A 68 -0.76 5.10 4.27
N ARG A 69 -1.61 5.06 5.30
CA ARG A 69 -2.93 4.41 5.21
C ARG A 69 -3.89 5.18 4.30
N ARG A 70 -3.82 6.51 4.34
CA ARG A 70 -4.60 7.36 3.46
C ARG A 70 -4.16 7.19 2.00
N ALA A 71 -2.86 7.17 1.75
CA ALA A 71 -2.32 6.92 0.43
C ALA A 71 -2.74 5.54 -0.13
N LEU A 72 -2.84 4.51 0.71
CA LEU A 72 -3.37 3.20 0.30
C LEU A 72 -4.85 3.25 -0.04
N ALA A 73 -5.66 3.94 0.75
CA ALA A 73 -7.10 4.03 0.53
C ALA A 73 -7.44 4.79 -0.77
N GLU A 74 -6.72 5.85 -1.04
CA GLU A 74 -6.92 6.73 -2.19
C GLU A 74 -6.12 6.29 -3.43
N GLY A 75 -5.06 5.49 -3.27
CA GLY A 75 -4.05 5.20 -4.27
C GLY A 75 -4.58 4.60 -5.57
N VAL A 76 -5.55 3.69 -5.50
CA VAL A 76 -6.17 3.10 -6.70
C VAL A 76 -6.95 4.15 -7.51
N LEU A 77 -7.69 5.00 -6.83
CA LEU A 77 -8.43 6.09 -7.49
C LEU A 77 -7.45 7.13 -8.05
N TRP A 78 -6.43 7.46 -7.28
CA TRP A 78 -5.37 8.38 -7.70
C TRP A 78 -4.67 7.90 -8.98
N GLN A 79 -4.35 6.61 -9.08
CA GLN A 79 -3.72 6.07 -10.28
C GLN A 79 -4.59 6.20 -11.54
N ARG A 80 -5.92 6.14 -11.40
CA ARG A 80 -6.86 6.32 -12.51
C ARG A 80 -6.87 7.73 -13.08
N ILE A 81 -6.57 8.72 -12.24
CA ILE A 81 -6.54 10.15 -12.63
C ILE A 81 -5.11 10.67 -12.76
N ARG A 82 -4.12 9.79 -12.74
CA ARG A 82 -2.70 10.15 -12.85
C ARG A 82 -2.47 11.00 -14.12
N GLY A 83 -1.68 12.07 -13.98
CA GLY A 83 -1.45 13.04 -15.04
C GLY A 83 -2.44 14.21 -15.08
N THR A 84 -3.40 14.26 -14.17
CA THR A 84 -4.30 15.42 -14.03
C THR A 84 -3.85 16.33 -12.89
N PRO A 85 -4.19 17.64 -12.90
CA PRO A 85 -3.92 18.54 -11.78
C PRO A 85 -4.51 18.04 -10.45
N ASN A 86 -5.64 17.35 -10.52
CA ASN A 86 -6.25 16.76 -9.33
C ASN A 86 -5.40 15.66 -8.70
N SER A 87 -4.70 14.86 -9.51
CA SER A 87 -3.79 13.84 -8.98
C SER A 87 -2.61 14.47 -8.23
N VAL A 88 -2.13 15.62 -8.68
CA VAL A 88 -1.06 16.35 -8.00
C VAL A 88 -1.57 16.91 -6.67
N ARG A 89 -2.79 17.47 -6.62
CA ARG A 89 -3.40 17.97 -5.36
C ARG A 89 -3.55 16.87 -4.32
N ILE A 90 -4.00 15.68 -4.74
CA ILE A 90 -4.14 14.53 -3.83
C ILE A 90 -2.78 14.11 -3.30
N ALA A 91 -1.77 13.98 -4.16
CA ALA A 91 -0.42 13.60 -3.76
C ALA A 91 0.21 14.61 -2.79
N LEU A 92 0.03 15.91 -3.03
CA LEU A 92 0.47 16.97 -2.11
C LEU A 92 -0.23 16.85 -0.76
N GLY A 93 -1.53 16.53 -0.75
CA GLY A 93 -2.28 16.28 0.48
C GLY A 93 -1.73 15.12 1.31
N TRP A 94 -1.19 14.08 0.68
CA TRP A 94 -0.57 12.95 1.40
C TRP A 94 0.73 13.32 2.13
N ILE A 95 1.46 14.30 1.61
CA ILE A 95 2.69 14.80 2.23
C ILE A 95 2.46 16.05 3.10
N GLY A 96 1.18 16.36 3.39
CA GLY A 96 0.83 17.49 4.25
C GLY A 96 1.04 18.86 3.61
N VAL A 97 1.22 18.92 2.30
CA VAL A 97 1.43 20.17 1.57
C VAL A 97 0.15 20.62 0.88
N THR A 98 -0.22 21.87 1.05
CA THR A 98 -1.28 22.50 0.29
C THR A 98 -0.68 23.45 -0.75
N GLY A 99 -1.21 23.43 -1.96
CA GLY A 99 -0.70 24.29 -3.03
C GLY A 99 -1.75 24.60 -4.07
N LEU A 100 -1.56 25.72 -4.73
CA LEU A 100 -2.33 26.11 -5.91
C LEU A 100 -1.58 25.61 -7.15
N ILE A 101 -2.31 24.92 -8.03
CA ILE A 101 -1.79 24.51 -9.33
C ILE A 101 -2.34 25.49 -10.34
N GLU A 102 -1.45 26.23 -10.97
CA GLU A 102 -1.79 27.16 -12.06
C GLU A 102 -1.36 26.54 -13.38
N GLU A 103 -2.33 26.33 -14.25
CA GLU A 103 -2.10 25.93 -15.62
C GLU A 103 -2.02 27.18 -16.48
N SER A 104 -1.19 27.18 -17.52
CA SER A 104 -1.09 28.32 -18.42
C SER A 104 -2.39 28.54 -19.17
N GLU A 105 -3.04 29.65 -18.91
CA GLU A 105 -4.14 30.13 -19.73
C GLU A 105 -3.59 30.95 -20.91
N GLY A 106 -3.93 30.53 -22.15
CA GLY A 106 -3.84 31.40 -23.29
C GLY A 106 -2.51 31.47 -24.06
N GLY A 107 -1.94 30.33 -24.42
CA GLY A 107 -1.07 30.25 -25.61
C GLY A 107 0.36 30.77 -25.52
N THR A 108 0.83 31.24 -24.39
CA THR A 108 2.21 31.73 -24.19
C THR A 108 3.13 30.75 -23.51
N ALA A 109 2.61 29.78 -22.76
CA ALA A 109 3.38 28.70 -22.16
C ALA A 109 3.13 27.38 -22.90
N ARG A 110 4.06 26.48 -22.78
CA ARG A 110 3.93 25.14 -23.35
C ARG A 110 2.81 24.41 -22.62
N TRP A 111 1.96 23.70 -23.36
CA TRP A 111 0.82 22.97 -22.85
C TRP A 111 1.14 21.97 -21.72
N ALA A 112 2.43 21.60 -21.57
CA ALA A 112 2.93 20.69 -20.55
C ALA A 112 3.53 21.41 -19.32
N GLU A 113 3.50 22.75 -19.29
CA GLU A 113 4.05 23.55 -18.18
C GLU A 113 2.95 23.95 -17.21
N TYR A 114 3.20 23.78 -15.94
CA TYR A 114 2.34 24.28 -14.87
C TYR A 114 3.20 24.86 -13.75
N GLN A 115 2.66 25.78 -13.00
CA GLN A 115 3.29 26.31 -11.80
C GLN A 115 2.62 25.77 -10.55
N LEU A 116 3.43 25.45 -9.55
CA LEU A 116 2.98 24.99 -8.26
C LEU A 116 3.30 26.05 -7.20
N GLY A 117 2.31 26.81 -6.80
CA GLY A 117 2.41 27.75 -5.67
C GLY A 117 2.19 26.97 -4.37
N LEU A 118 3.25 26.74 -3.60
CA LEU A 118 3.14 26.07 -2.30
C LEU A 118 2.79 27.09 -1.23
N ALA A 119 1.76 26.81 -0.43
CA ALA A 119 1.50 27.55 0.79
C ALA A 119 2.59 27.21 1.82
N ALA A 120 3.19 28.22 2.44
CA ALA A 120 4.12 27.98 3.54
C ALA A 120 3.40 27.19 4.64
N ALA A 121 4.04 26.12 5.10
CA ALA A 121 3.55 25.41 6.28
C ALA A 121 3.64 26.36 7.47
N THR A 122 2.48 26.70 8.04
CA THR A 122 2.36 27.47 9.29
C THR A 122 2.48 26.57 10.49
#